data_e9898c8a9bebb6b5d8d9350ff44b1023
#
_entry.id   e9898c8a9bebb6b5d8d9350ff44b1023
#
_cell.length_a   1.000
_cell.length_b   1.000
_cell.length_c   1.000
_cell.angle_alpha   90.00
_cell.angle_beta   90.00
_cell.angle_gamma   90.00
#
_symmetry.space_group_name_H-M   'P 1'
#
loop_
_entity.id
_entity.type
_entity.pdbx_description
1 polymer ?
#
loop_
_entity_poly.entity_id
_entity_poly.type
_entity_poly.pdbx_seq_one_letter_code
_entity_poly.pdbx_strand_id
1 'polypeptide(L)'
;MQILRAAEDYLEAMLMMQQKHGYIRSIDIAEQLGVTKPSVTYTTKRLRENGYITMDRDGLITLTPSGMDIAARMLDRHHTLTKFLMELGVDAETAEEDACKMEHDISCLLYTSPSP
;
A
#
# COMPACT_ATOMS: atom_id res chain seq x y z
N MET A 1 2.84 3.78 -17.23
CA MET A 1 2.16 4.86 -16.51
C MET A 1 2.67 4.94 -15.08
N GLN A 2 3.03 6.13 -14.65
CA GLN A 2 3.58 6.32 -13.33
C GLN A 2 2.45 6.50 -12.32
N ILE A 3 2.46 5.69 -11.27
CA ILE A 3 1.47 5.82 -10.21
C ILE A 3 2.05 6.70 -9.09
N LEU A 4 1.20 7.57 -8.54
CA LEU A 4 1.63 8.49 -7.48
C LEU A 4 1.83 7.75 -6.17
N ARG A 5 2.74 8.27 -5.34
CA ARG A 5 3.03 7.69 -4.02
C ARG A 5 1.78 7.52 -3.16
N ALA A 6 0.88 8.51 -3.19
CA ALA A 6 -0.36 8.42 -2.43
C ALA A 6 -1.21 7.23 -2.87
N ALA A 7 -1.27 6.97 -4.19
CA ALA A 7 -2.03 5.84 -4.72
C ALA A 7 -1.39 4.52 -4.28
N GLU A 8 -0.07 4.44 -4.27
CA GLU A 8 0.64 3.26 -3.79
C GLU A 8 0.34 3.00 -2.31
N ASP A 9 0.37 4.05 -1.49
CA ASP A 9 0.04 3.94 -0.07
C ASP A 9 -1.38 3.43 0.15
N TYR A 10 -2.33 3.94 -0.62
CA TYR A 10 -3.72 3.51 -0.52
C TYR A 10 -3.89 2.04 -0.90
N LEU A 11 -3.26 1.62 -1.99
CA LEU A 11 -3.37 0.24 -2.47
C LEU A 11 -2.72 -0.73 -1.48
N GLU A 12 -1.57 -0.36 -0.93
CA GLU A 12 -0.90 -1.17 0.08
C GLU A 12 -1.76 -1.30 1.33
N ALA A 13 -2.32 -0.19 1.81
CA ALA A 13 -3.20 -0.20 2.98
C ALA A 13 -4.43 -1.08 2.74
N MET A 14 -4.99 -1.03 1.54
CA MET A 14 -6.12 -1.86 1.18
C MET A 14 -5.79 -3.34 1.26
N LEU A 15 -4.63 -3.74 0.75
CA LEU A 15 -4.22 -5.14 0.81
C LEU A 15 -4.00 -5.58 2.26
N MET A 16 -3.40 -4.74 3.08
CA MET A 16 -3.19 -5.03 4.49
C MET A 16 -4.54 -5.23 5.22
N MET A 17 -5.52 -4.38 4.91
CA MET A 17 -6.85 -4.51 5.47
C MET A 17 -7.53 -5.80 5.06
N GLN A 18 -7.41 -6.17 3.78
CA GLN A 18 -7.98 -7.41 3.28
C GLN A 18 -7.39 -8.61 3.99
N GLN A 19 -6.09 -8.61 4.22
CA GLN A 19 -5.42 -9.70 4.92
C GLN A 19 -5.83 -9.77 6.39
N LYS A 20 -6.04 -8.60 7.02
CA LYS A 20 -6.35 -8.52 8.44
C LYS A 20 -7.83 -8.78 8.73
N HIS A 21 -8.72 -8.18 7.94
CA HIS A 21 -10.17 -8.20 8.19
C HIS A 21 -10.96 -9.05 7.21
N GLY A 22 -10.42 -9.35 6.05
CA GLY A 22 -11.13 -10.06 4.98
C GLY A 22 -11.96 -9.14 4.11
N TYR A 23 -11.93 -7.83 4.37
CA TYR A 23 -12.67 -6.84 3.57
C TYR A 23 -11.96 -5.48 3.64
N ILE A 24 -12.35 -4.58 2.74
CA ILE A 24 -11.78 -3.24 2.66
C ILE A 24 -12.91 -2.21 2.65
N ARG A 25 -12.89 -1.27 3.61
CA ARG A 25 -13.88 -0.18 3.70
C ARG A 25 -13.18 1.17 3.71
N SER A 26 -13.81 2.16 3.04
CA SER A 26 -13.26 3.52 2.95
C SER A 26 -12.99 4.15 4.30
N ILE A 27 -13.88 3.93 5.26
CA ILE A 27 -13.72 4.53 6.58
C ILE A 27 -12.47 4.03 7.30
N ASP A 28 -12.13 2.76 7.09
CA ASP A 28 -10.96 2.17 7.72
C ASP A 28 -9.66 2.72 7.08
N ILE A 29 -9.72 3.06 5.80
CA ILE A 29 -8.57 3.66 5.11
C ILE A 29 -8.25 5.03 5.75
N ALA A 30 -9.27 5.84 5.99
CA ALA A 30 -9.08 7.16 6.61
C ALA A 30 -8.38 7.03 7.96
N GLU A 31 -8.82 6.08 8.79
CA GLU A 31 -8.22 5.86 10.09
C GLU A 31 -6.78 5.37 9.98
N GLN A 32 -6.54 4.38 9.13
CA GLN A 32 -5.21 3.78 9.02
C GLN A 32 -4.17 4.73 8.46
N LEU A 33 -4.52 5.52 7.47
CA LEU A 33 -3.59 6.45 6.84
C LEU A 33 -3.56 7.82 7.51
N GLY A 34 -4.49 8.08 8.43
CA GLY A 34 -4.55 9.38 9.11
C GLY A 34 -4.91 10.52 8.16
N VAL A 35 -5.78 10.24 7.19
CA VAL A 35 -6.20 11.24 6.20
C VAL A 35 -7.68 11.55 6.36
N THR A 36 -8.12 12.64 5.72
CA THR A 36 -9.52 13.07 5.82
C THR A 36 -10.42 12.22 4.91
N LYS A 37 -11.70 12.18 5.27
CA LYS A 37 -12.69 11.47 4.45
C LYS A 37 -12.76 12.02 3.02
N PRO A 38 -12.75 13.36 2.80
CA PRO A 38 -12.71 13.88 1.43
C PRO A 38 -11.50 13.40 0.62
N SER A 39 -10.33 13.30 1.27
CA SER A 39 -9.13 12.78 0.63
C SER A 39 -9.32 11.33 0.19
N VAL A 40 -9.92 10.51 1.05
CA VAL A 40 -10.20 9.11 0.71
C VAL A 40 -11.17 9.04 -0.46
N THR A 41 -12.23 9.83 -0.43
CA THR A 41 -13.22 9.86 -1.51
C THR A 41 -12.58 10.24 -2.85
N TYR A 42 -11.75 11.27 -2.83
CA TYR A 42 -11.06 11.74 -4.03
C TYR A 42 -10.13 10.65 -4.59
N THR A 43 -9.30 10.09 -3.73
CA THR A 43 -8.28 9.11 -4.16
C THR A 43 -8.91 7.80 -4.61
N THR A 44 -9.92 7.30 -3.88
CA THR A 44 -10.60 6.06 -4.27
C THR A 44 -11.33 6.22 -5.60
N LYS A 45 -11.91 7.41 -5.85
CA LYS A 45 -12.53 7.68 -7.13
C LYS A 45 -11.52 7.59 -8.27
N ARG A 46 -10.34 8.18 -8.08
CA ARG A 46 -9.28 8.13 -9.08
C ARG A 46 -8.78 6.70 -9.29
N LEU A 47 -8.63 5.94 -8.22
CA LEU A 47 -8.22 4.54 -8.33
C LEU A 47 -9.24 3.71 -9.11
N ARG A 48 -10.52 3.95 -8.89
CA ARG A 48 -11.57 3.29 -9.66
C ARG A 48 -11.51 3.67 -11.14
N GLU A 49 -11.35 4.96 -11.42
CA GLU A 49 -11.27 5.45 -12.79
C GLU A 49 -10.09 4.86 -13.55
N ASN A 50 -9.01 4.57 -12.85
CA ASN A 50 -7.81 3.99 -13.44
C ASN A 50 -7.80 2.45 -13.41
N GLY A 51 -8.86 1.84 -12.92
CA GLY A 51 -9.00 0.38 -12.97
C GLY A 51 -8.25 -0.39 -11.92
N TYR A 52 -7.84 0.25 -10.84
CA TYR A 52 -7.11 -0.43 -9.76
C TYR A 52 -8.00 -1.03 -8.69
N ILE A 53 -9.20 -0.49 -8.53
CA ILE A 53 -10.17 -0.98 -7.55
C ILE A 53 -11.58 -0.92 -8.11
N THR A 54 -12.49 -1.66 -7.47
CA THR A 54 -13.92 -1.51 -7.68
C THR A 54 -14.56 -1.25 -6.33
N MET A 55 -15.76 -0.67 -6.32
CA MET A 55 -16.47 -0.38 -5.09
C MET A 55 -17.95 -0.70 -5.29
N ASP A 56 -18.55 -1.40 -4.33
CA ASP A 56 -19.97 -1.72 -4.41
C ASP A 56 -20.81 -0.62 -3.72
N ARG A 57 -22.11 -0.85 -3.64
CA ARG A 57 -23.05 0.12 -3.06
C ARG A 57 -22.81 0.38 -1.59
N ASP A 58 -22.29 -0.61 -0.87
CA ASP A 58 -22.08 -0.53 0.56
C ASP A 58 -20.73 0.07 0.92
N GLY A 59 -19.97 0.50 -0.09
CA GLY A 59 -18.67 1.08 0.14
C GLY A 59 -17.56 0.07 0.35
N LEU A 60 -17.83 -1.20 0.04
CA LEU A 60 -16.81 -2.23 0.09
C LEU A 60 -15.96 -2.18 -1.17
N ILE A 61 -14.66 -2.20 -0.97
CA ILE A 61 -13.69 -2.06 -2.03
C ILE A 61 -13.08 -3.41 -2.37
N THR A 62 -12.86 -3.66 -3.66
CA THR A 62 -12.16 -4.86 -4.12
C THR A 62 -11.00 -4.43 -4.99
N LEU A 63 -9.83 -5.01 -4.75
CA LEU A 63 -8.66 -4.76 -5.58
C LEU A 63 -8.81 -5.54 -6.88
N THR A 64 -8.62 -4.84 -8.01
CA THR A 64 -8.56 -5.52 -9.31
C THR A 64 -7.21 -6.22 -9.44
N PRO A 65 -7.01 -7.10 -10.44
CA PRO A 65 -5.68 -7.69 -10.65
C PRO A 65 -4.57 -6.66 -10.78
N SER A 66 -4.82 -5.52 -11.45
CA SER A 66 -3.85 -4.43 -11.56
C SER A 66 -3.53 -3.80 -10.22
N GLY A 67 -4.57 -3.52 -9.42
CA GLY A 67 -4.39 -2.93 -8.10
C GLY A 67 -3.70 -3.90 -7.15
N MET A 68 -4.07 -5.17 -7.21
CA MET A 68 -3.45 -6.21 -6.38
C MET A 68 -1.96 -6.34 -6.68
N ASP A 69 -1.58 -6.27 -7.96
CA ASP A 69 -0.19 -6.38 -8.36
C ASP A 69 0.65 -5.27 -7.74
N ILE A 70 0.17 -4.03 -7.79
CA ILE A 70 0.87 -2.90 -7.19
C ILE A 70 0.92 -3.02 -5.68
N ALA A 71 -0.21 -3.34 -5.07
CA ALA A 71 -0.31 -3.47 -3.60
C ALA A 71 0.62 -4.56 -3.08
N ALA A 72 0.64 -5.70 -3.76
CA ALA A 72 1.48 -6.83 -3.35
C ALA A 72 2.97 -6.48 -3.47
N ARG A 73 3.37 -5.77 -4.52
CA ARG A 73 4.76 -5.35 -4.67
C ARG A 73 5.17 -4.35 -3.59
N MET A 74 4.28 -3.41 -3.25
CA MET A 74 4.59 -2.45 -2.20
C MET A 74 4.70 -3.13 -0.85
N LEU A 75 3.80 -4.05 -0.54
CA LEU A 75 3.82 -4.78 0.72
C LEU A 75 5.06 -5.67 0.83
N ASP A 76 5.44 -6.30 -0.28
CA ASP A 76 6.65 -7.12 -0.32
C ASP A 76 7.91 -6.29 -0.06
N ARG A 77 8.01 -5.11 -0.68
CA ARG A 77 9.10 -4.18 -0.42
C ARG A 77 9.14 -3.76 1.03
N HIS A 78 7.97 -3.47 1.60
CA HIS A 78 7.86 -3.08 3.00
C HIS A 78 8.44 -4.16 3.91
N HIS A 79 8.03 -5.41 3.69
CA HIS A 79 8.53 -6.53 4.50
C HIS A 79 10.03 -6.75 4.32
N THR A 80 10.50 -6.67 3.08
CA THR A 80 11.92 -6.85 2.77
C THR A 80 12.78 -5.78 3.44
N LEU A 81 12.36 -4.51 3.32
CA LEU A 81 13.09 -3.41 3.94
C LEU A 81 13.05 -3.46 5.45
N THR A 82 11.89 -3.80 6.02
CA THR A 82 11.75 -3.95 7.46
C THR A 82 12.71 -5.01 7.98
N LYS A 83 12.74 -6.16 7.32
CA LYS A 83 13.64 -7.27 7.71
C LYS A 83 15.09 -6.84 7.62
N PHE A 84 15.46 -6.16 6.53
CA PHE A 84 16.82 -5.68 6.33
C PHE A 84 17.25 -4.73 7.45
N LEU A 85 16.40 -3.77 7.80
CA LEU A 85 16.71 -2.82 8.86
C LEU A 85 16.84 -3.50 10.21
N MET A 86 15.98 -4.48 10.49
CA MET A 86 16.08 -5.24 11.74
C MET A 86 17.36 -6.04 11.81
N GLU A 87 17.83 -6.58 10.70
CA GLU A 87 19.11 -7.29 10.64
C GLU A 87 20.29 -6.37 10.93
N LEU A 88 20.14 -5.06 10.64
CA LEU A 88 21.15 -4.06 10.97
C LEU A 88 21.09 -3.61 12.44
N GLY A 89 20.13 -4.10 13.20
CA GLY A 89 20.00 -3.75 14.60
C GLY A 89 18.93 -2.72 14.93
N VAL A 90 18.15 -2.32 13.93
CA VAL A 90 17.04 -1.37 14.14
C VAL A 90 15.88 -2.13 14.78
N ASP A 91 15.26 -1.54 15.81
CA ASP A 91 14.12 -2.18 16.46
C ASP A 91 12.91 -2.29 15.48
N ALA A 92 12.03 -3.26 15.75
CA ALA A 92 10.94 -3.57 14.83
C ALA A 92 10.05 -2.38 14.51
N GLU A 93 9.68 -1.59 15.51
CA GLU A 93 8.80 -0.44 15.30
C GLU A 93 9.44 0.61 14.40
N THR A 94 10.68 0.96 14.67
CA THR A 94 11.42 1.93 13.86
C THR A 94 11.66 1.39 12.46
N ALA A 95 11.98 0.09 12.35
CA ALA A 95 12.22 -0.55 11.07
C ALA A 95 10.98 -0.47 10.18
N GLU A 96 9.79 -0.73 10.74
CA GLU A 96 8.55 -0.64 9.99
C GLU A 96 8.26 0.78 9.52
N GLU A 97 8.47 1.77 10.38
CA GLU A 97 8.27 3.17 10.03
C GLU A 97 9.21 3.62 8.92
N ASP A 98 10.48 3.29 9.05
CA ASP A 98 11.48 3.70 8.07
C ASP A 98 11.30 2.95 6.75
N ALA A 99 10.94 1.67 6.80
CA ALA A 99 10.66 0.89 5.60
C ALA A 99 9.50 1.52 4.82
N CYS A 100 8.47 1.97 5.51
CA CYS A 100 7.33 2.63 4.87
C CYS A 100 7.77 3.89 4.12
N LYS A 101 8.72 4.64 4.68
CA LYS A 101 9.24 5.82 4.01
C LYS A 101 10.14 5.47 2.83
N MET A 102 10.94 4.42 2.96
CA MET A 102 11.94 4.05 1.95
C MET A 102 11.34 3.32 0.75
N GLU A 103 10.28 2.55 0.93
CA GLU A 103 9.78 1.66 -0.11
C GLU A 103 9.34 2.37 -1.38
N HIS A 104 8.97 3.64 -1.29
CA HIS A 104 8.57 4.42 -2.45
C HIS A 104 9.74 5.09 -3.15
N ASP A 105 10.86 5.23 -2.46
CA ASP A 105 11.99 6.01 -2.93
C ASP A 105 13.08 5.16 -3.59
N ILE A 106 13.06 3.85 -3.42
CA ILE A 106 14.06 2.99 -4.05
C ILE A 106 13.58 2.61 -5.44
N SER A 107 14.54 2.40 -6.34
CA SER A 107 14.21 2.01 -7.70
C SER A 107 13.79 0.55 -7.75
N CYS A 108 12.96 0.21 -8.75
CA CYS A 108 12.59 -1.18 -8.97
C CYS A 108 13.82 -2.03 -9.28
N LEU A 109 14.80 -1.45 -9.95
CA LEU A 109 16.03 -2.14 -10.29
C LEU A 109 16.80 -2.51 -9.04
N LEU A 110 16.89 -1.58 -8.08
CA LEU A 110 17.58 -1.84 -6.82
C LEU A 110 16.87 -2.95 -6.04
N TYR A 111 15.56 -2.94 -6.05
CA TYR A 111 14.77 -3.93 -5.35
C TYR A 111 14.93 -5.33 -5.96
N THR A 112 14.95 -5.42 -7.28
CA THR A 112 14.99 -6.70 -7.97
C THR A 112 16.39 -7.23 -8.25
N SER A 113 17.38 -6.34 -8.41
CA SER A 113 18.72 -6.73 -8.83
C SER A 113 19.45 -7.67 -7.87
N PRO A 114 19.31 -7.56 -6.56
CA PRO A 114 19.97 -8.50 -5.66
C PRO A 114 19.30 -9.85 -5.56
N SER A 115 18.22 -10.05 -6.25
CA SER A 115 17.51 -11.31 -6.20
C SER A 115 18.39 -12.40 -6.84
N PRO A 116 18.93 -13.32 -6.07
CA PRO A 116 19.73 -14.40 -6.60
C PRO A 116 18.89 -15.41 -7.34
#